data_0b1652acfa374341d8c47e837aa833c0
#
_entry.id   0b1652acfa374341d8c47e837aa833c0
#
_cell.length_a   1.000
_cell.length_b   1.000
_cell.length_c   1.000
_cell.angle_alpha   90.00
_cell.angle_beta   90.00
_cell.angle_gamma   90.00
#
_symmetry.space_group_name_H-M   'P 1'
#
loop_
_entity.id
_entity.type
_entity.pdbx_description
1 polymer ?
#
loop_
_entity_poly.entity_id
_entity_poly.type
_entity_poly.pdbx_seq_one_letter_code
_entity_poly.pdbx_strand_id
1 'polypeptide(L)'
;MNKKEILNTLKKYNLKTEKYIIISSAAMVLNNIKKETKDIEIAVDEEYEKELLKNYKCELEREIIDKGKKYKAYLIDDLINFSVHYYGEYKSKKINGYNVQTIEEILKLKQRLNRDNDKKDIKILKEEINKKNINSLSLAYLGDAVYELYIRRHLLKENLKVNELQKKSVEYVSAKAQSRYLDKLLEENKLTEEEIEIVKRARNHKSHLSKTTDIITYKKSTGLEALIGYLEITNNEDRIKEIMKYIVGE
;
A
#
# COMPACT_ATOMS: atom_id res chain seq x y z
N MET A 1 -13.68 -8.43 -11.04
CA MET A 1 -12.59 -7.72 -11.77
C MET A 1 -11.38 -7.63 -10.86
N ASN A 2 -10.22 -8.13 -11.34
CA ASN A 2 -8.94 -7.94 -10.66
C ASN A 2 -8.33 -6.56 -11.00
N LYS A 3 -7.19 -6.22 -10.39
CA LYS A 3 -6.53 -4.90 -10.58
C LYS A 3 -6.23 -4.57 -12.05
N LYS A 4 -5.77 -5.56 -12.85
CA LYS A 4 -5.45 -5.36 -14.27
C LYS A 4 -6.71 -5.09 -15.10
N GLU A 5 -7.79 -5.81 -14.81
CA GLU A 5 -9.08 -5.63 -15.45
C GLU A 5 -9.69 -4.27 -15.15
N ILE A 6 -9.63 -3.82 -13.87
CA ILE A 6 -10.06 -2.47 -13.49
C ILE A 6 -9.31 -1.41 -14.29
N LEU A 7 -7.97 -1.47 -14.32
CA LEU A 7 -7.15 -0.49 -15.05
C LEU A 7 -7.42 -0.49 -16.55
N ASN A 8 -7.62 -1.67 -17.15
CA ASN A 8 -7.97 -1.79 -18.57
C ASN A 8 -9.35 -1.21 -18.87
N THR A 9 -10.34 -1.49 -18.01
CA THR A 9 -11.69 -0.93 -18.14
C THR A 9 -11.67 0.59 -18.04
N LEU A 10 -11.01 1.16 -17.05
CA LEU A 10 -10.90 2.62 -16.91
C LEU A 10 -10.24 3.27 -18.14
N LYS A 11 -9.20 2.64 -18.70
CA LYS A 11 -8.58 3.10 -19.96
C LYS A 11 -9.53 3.04 -21.15
N LYS A 12 -10.29 1.94 -21.28
CA LYS A 12 -11.26 1.74 -22.38
C LYS A 12 -12.31 2.85 -22.41
N TYR A 13 -12.86 3.20 -21.24
CA TYR A 13 -13.89 4.24 -21.14
C TYR A 13 -13.33 5.66 -21.17
N ASN A 14 -12.02 5.83 -21.04
CA ASN A 14 -11.32 7.12 -21.11
C ASN A 14 -12.00 8.25 -20.28
N LEU A 15 -12.44 7.91 -19.06
CA LEU A 15 -13.10 8.86 -18.16
C LEU A 15 -12.11 9.93 -17.68
N LYS A 16 -12.61 11.14 -17.41
CA LYS A 16 -11.81 12.27 -16.90
C LYS A 16 -11.36 12.00 -15.48
N THR A 17 -10.10 11.59 -15.29
CA THR A 17 -9.55 11.08 -14.02
C THR A 17 -9.59 12.10 -12.88
N GLU A 18 -9.63 13.41 -13.18
CA GLU A 18 -9.75 14.49 -12.22
C GLU A 18 -11.18 14.71 -11.71
N LYS A 19 -12.18 14.16 -12.39
CA LYS A 19 -13.60 14.37 -12.10
C LYS A 19 -14.23 13.25 -11.25
N TYR A 20 -13.46 12.25 -10.85
CA TYR A 20 -13.98 11.17 -10.03
C TYR A 20 -12.95 10.60 -9.04
N ILE A 21 -13.47 9.88 -8.07
CA ILE A 21 -12.70 9.10 -7.11
C ILE A 21 -13.20 7.66 -7.17
N ILE A 22 -12.29 6.70 -7.30
CA ILE A 22 -12.60 5.28 -7.20
C ILE A 22 -12.80 4.94 -5.72
N ILE A 23 -13.93 4.34 -5.37
CA ILE A 23 -14.33 4.09 -4.00
C ILE A 23 -14.61 2.61 -3.71
N SER A 24 -14.88 2.29 -2.44
CA SER A 24 -15.43 0.99 -2.00
C SER A 24 -14.58 -0.22 -2.40
N SER A 25 -15.18 -1.29 -2.94
CA SER A 25 -14.49 -2.55 -3.26
C SER A 25 -13.45 -2.41 -4.37
N ALA A 26 -13.70 -1.60 -5.38
CA ALA A 26 -12.71 -1.32 -6.43
C ALA A 26 -11.47 -0.61 -5.86
N ALA A 27 -11.68 0.34 -4.93
CA ALA A 27 -10.57 0.97 -4.21
C ALA A 27 -9.78 -0.03 -3.34
N MET A 28 -10.44 -1.03 -2.72
CA MET A 28 -9.74 -2.11 -2.00
C MET A 28 -8.85 -2.93 -2.93
N VAL A 29 -9.33 -3.26 -4.13
CA VAL A 29 -8.53 -4.02 -5.12
C VAL A 29 -7.31 -3.21 -5.57
N LEU A 30 -7.48 -1.92 -5.85
CA LEU A 30 -6.38 -1.05 -6.24
C LEU A 30 -5.36 -0.82 -5.12
N ASN A 31 -5.81 -0.83 -3.85
CA ASN A 31 -4.94 -0.81 -2.66
C ASN A 31 -4.32 -2.19 -2.32
N ASN A 32 -4.49 -3.23 -3.16
CA ASN A 32 -4.02 -4.60 -2.95
C ASN A 32 -4.58 -5.30 -1.69
N ILE A 33 -5.75 -4.89 -1.21
CA ILE A 33 -6.41 -5.45 -0.01
C ILE A 33 -7.37 -6.57 -0.39
N LYS A 34 -7.94 -6.52 -1.58
CA LYS A 34 -8.90 -7.48 -2.11
C LYS A 34 -8.45 -7.97 -3.48
N LYS A 35 -8.69 -9.24 -3.80
CA LYS A 35 -8.24 -9.83 -5.07
C LYS A 35 -9.08 -9.33 -6.25
N GLU A 36 -10.39 -9.18 -6.03
CA GLU A 36 -11.34 -8.86 -7.10
C GLU A 36 -12.58 -8.11 -6.58
N THR A 37 -13.27 -7.44 -7.47
CA THR A 37 -14.57 -6.80 -7.27
C THR A 37 -15.52 -7.14 -8.41
N LYS A 38 -16.83 -6.92 -8.23
CA LYS A 38 -17.85 -7.12 -9.27
C LYS A 38 -17.77 -6.01 -10.32
N ASP A 39 -17.73 -4.77 -9.87
CA ASP A 39 -17.80 -3.54 -10.66
C ASP A 39 -16.80 -2.49 -10.16
N ILE A 40 -16.71 -1.36 -10.84
CA ILE A 40 -15.90 -0.21 -10.48
C ILE A 40 -16.84 0.87 -9.94
N GLU A 41 -16.89 1.04 -8.62
CA GLU A 41 -17.65 2.12 -8.01
C GLU A 41 -16.83 3.42 -8.04
N ILE A 42 -17.40 4.50 -8.60
CA ILE A 42 -16.81 5.84 -8.62
C ILE A 42 -17.76 6.89 -8.06
N ALA A 43 -17.22 7.80 -7.26
CA ALA A 43 -17.93 9.00 -6.83
C ALA A 43 -17.58 10.16 -7.77
N VAL A 44 -18.59 10.88 -8.23
CA VAL A 44 -18.48 11.97 -9.22
C VAL A 44 -19.14 13.24 -8.71
N ASP A 45 -18.77 14.42 -9.25
CA ASP A 45 -19.52 15.64 -9.02
C ASP A 45 -20.82 15.70 -9.84
N GLU A 46 -21.74 16.61 -9.52
CA GLU A 46 -23.04 16.73 -10.19
C GLU A 46 -22.91 17.11 -11.68
N GLU A 47 -21.88 17.86 -12.04
CA GLU A 47 -21.62 18.25 -13.42
C GLU A 47 -21.20 17.05 -14.24
N TYR A 48 -20.29 16.26 -13.69
CA TYR A 48 -19.77 15.07 -14.37
C TYR A 48 -20.81 13.94 -14.43
N GLU A 49 -21.67 13.79 -13.42
CA GLU A 49 -22.82 12.87 -13.51
C GLU A 49 -23.68 13.19 -14.73
N LYS A 50 -24.06 14.46 -14.95
CA LYS A 50 -24.83 14.89 -16.11
C LYS A 50 -24.10 14.62 -17.42
N GLU A 51 -22.80 14.81 -17.46
CA GLU A 51 -21.97 14.52 -18.62
C GLU A 51 -21.98 13.01 -18.93
N LEU A 52 -21.82 12.15 -17.92
CA LEU A 52 -21.83 10.70 -18.08
C LEU A 52 -23.21 10.21 -18.57
N LEU A 53 -24.29 10.70 -17.98
CA LEU A 53 -25.65 10.37 -18.39
C LEU A 53 -25.97 10.77 -19.84
N LYS A 54 -25.31 11.83 -20.36
CA LYS A 54 -25.46 12.27 -21.75
C LYS A 54 -24.64 11.43 -22.73
N ASN A 55 -23.42 11.02 -22.32
CA ASN A 55 -22.44 10.43 -23.23
C ASN A 55 -22.48 8.90 -23.28
N TYR A 56 -23.08 8.26 -22.27
CA TYR A 56 -23.14 6.80 -22.15
C TYR A 56 -24.58 6.32 -22.00
N LYS A 57 -24.82 5.08 -22.43
CA LYS A 57 -26.06 4.38 -22.09
C LYS A 57 -25.97 3.95 -20.63
N CYS A 58 -26.72 4.65 -19.76
CA CYS A 58 -26.71 4.40 -18.33
C CYS A 58 -28.03 3.80 -17.88
N GLU A 59 -27.96 2.84 -16.97
CA GLU A 59 -29.11 2.23 -16.33
C GLU A 59 -29.15 2.64 -14.87
N LEU A 60 -30.36 2.98 -14.35
CA LEU A 60 -30.53 3.25 -12.93
C LEU A 60 -30.38 1.94 -12.15
N GLU A 61 -29.31 1.84 -11.35
CA GLU A 61 -29.07 0.65 -10.52
C GLU A 61 -29.90 0.68 -9.24
N ARG A 62 -29.81 1.80 -8.51
CA ARG A 62 -30.50 1.96 -7.22
C ARG A 62 -30.68 3.43 -6.81
N GLU A 63 -31.64 3.64 -5.94
CA GLU A 63 -31.75 4.87 -5.17
C GLU A 63 -31.06 4.70 -3.80
N ILE A 64 -30.36 5.73 -3.35
CA ILE A 64 -29.64 5.77 -2.08
C ILE A 64 -30.27 6.89 -1.25
N ILE A 65 -30.69 6.57 -0.03
CA ILE A 65 -31.16 7.59 0.94
C ILE A 65 -30.09 7.71 2.02
N ASP A 66 -29.51 8.90 2.15
CA ASP A 66 -28.50 9.18 3.15
C ASP A 66 -28.73 10.56 3.77
N LYS A 67 -28.79 10.62 5.10
CA LYS A 67 -29.06 11.86 5.86
C LYS A 67 -30.28 12.64 5.34
N GLY A 68 -31.34 11.94 4.94
CA GLY A 68 -32.57 12.53 4.42
C GLY A 68 -32.51 13.04 2.98
N LYS A 69 -31.38 12.90 2.29
CA LYS A 69 -31.26 13.21 0.87
C LYS A 69 -31.32 11.94 0.02
N LYS A 70 -31.93 12.08 -1.17
CA LYS A 70 -32.00 11.00 -2.16
C LYS A 70 -30.91 11.20 -3.21
N TYR A 71 -30.19 10.15 -3.49
CA TYR A 71 -29.18 10.06 -4.54
C TYR A 71 -29.51 8.90 -5.47
N LYS A 72 -29.02 8.96 -6.68
CA LYS A 72 -29.15 7.87 -7.66
C LYS A 72 -27.78 7.32 -7.98
N ALA A 73 -27.69 6.01 -8.14
CA ALA A 73 -26.52 5.33 -8.65
C ALA A 73 -26.86 4.72 -10.01
N TYR A 74 -25.98 4.91 -10.96
CA TYR A 74 -26.14 4.47 -12.34
C TYR A 74 -25.05 3.51 -12.74
N LEU A 75 -25.34 2.61 -13.68
CA LEU A 75 -24.40 1.67 -14.27
C LEU A 75 -24.15 1.99 -15.75
N ILE A 76 -22.89 1.90 -16.15
CA ILE A 76 -22.47 1.88 -17.54
C ILE A 76 -22.00 0.45 -17.84
N ASP A 77 -22.67 -0.23 -18.80
CA ASP A 77 -22.35 -1.57 -19.31
C ASP A 77 -22.13 -2.63 -18.20
N ASP A 78 -22.83 -2.55 -17.08
CA ASP A 78 -22.67 -3.40 -15.88
C ASP A 78 -21.25 -3.41 -15.27
N LEU A 79 -20.39 -2.48 -15.67
CA LEU A 79 -18.98 -2.44 -15.27
C LEU A 79 -18.61 -1.26 -14.39
N ILE A 80 -19.21 -0.08 -14.63
CA ILE A 80 -18.89 1.15 -13.90
C ILE A 80 -20.15 1.67 -13.22
N ASN A 81 -20.13 1.67 -11.90
CA ASN A 81 -21.18 2.24 -11.08
C ASN A 81 -20.76 3.67 -10.66
N PHE A 82 -21.62 4.66 -10.86
CA PHE A 82 -21.32 6.03 -10.48
C PHE A 82 -22.49 6.74 -9.78
N SER A 83 -22.14 7.66 -8.88
CA SER A 83 -23.10 8.49 -8.15
C SER A 83 -22.39 9.75 -7.65
N VAL A 84 -23.16 10.83 -7.47
CA VAL A 84 -22.70 12.04 -6.75
C VAL A 84 -22.61 11.82 -5.23
N HIS A 85 -23.24 10.76 -4.73
CA HIS A 85 -23.15 10.38 -3.35
C HIS A 85 -21.69 10.11 -2.97
N TYR A 86 -21.20 10.73 -1.91
CA TYR A 86 -19.83 10.65 -1.40
C TYR A 86 -18.76 11.47 -2.15
N TYR A 87 -19.04 12.14 -3.27
CA TYR A 87 -18.04 12.99 -3.89
C TYR A 87 -17.65 14.15 -2.96
N GLY A 88 -16.33 14.38 -2.83
CA GLY A 88 -15.79 15.43 -1.93
C GLY A 88 -15.78 15.07 -0.44
N GLU A 89 -16.42 13.99 -0.01
CA GLU A 89 -16.45 13.56 1.40
C GLU A 89 -15.20 12.78 1.83
N TYR A 90 -14.47 12.15 0.89
CA TYR A 90 -13.40 11.23 1.20
C TYR A 90 -12.04 11.66 0.66
N LYS A 91 -11.00 11.40 1.46
CA LYS A 91 -9.62 11.57 1.02
C LYS A 91 -9.26 10.49 0.01
N SER A 92 -8.49 10.88 -1.00
CA SER A 92 -7.96 9.98 -2.02
C SER A 92 -6.45 10.13 -2.14
N LYS A 93 -5.82 9.10 -2.72
CA LYS A 93 -4.42 9.11 -3.15
C LYS A 93 -4.33 8.67 -4.61
N LYS A 94 -3.21 9.00 -5.27
CA LYS A 94 -2.96 8.55 -6.65
C LYS A 94 -2.45 7.11 -6.64
N ILE A 95 -3.13 6.23 -7.40
CA ILE A 95 -2.66 4.87 -7.70
C ILE A 95 -2.77 4.67 -9.22
N ASN A 96 -1.66 4.39 -9.88
CA ASN A 96 -1.59 4.25 -11.33
C ASN A 96 -2.21 5.43 -12.12
N GLY A 97 -2.10 6.66 -11.59
CA GLY A 97 -2.65 7.88 -12.19
C GLY A 97 -4.10 8.19 -11.82
N TYR A 98 -4.82 7.28 -11.16
CA TYR A 98 -6.22 7.46 -10.75
C TYR A 98 -6.35 7.94 -9.31
N ASN A 99 -7.39 8.74 -9.01
CA ASN A 99 -7.76 9.09 -7.63
C ASN A 99 -8.46 7.90 -6.99
N VAL A 100 -7.89 7.33 -5.95
CA VAL A 100 -8.39 6.15 -5.25
C VAL A 100 -8.60 6.47 -3.79
N GLN A 101 -9.75 6.14 -3.24
CA GLN A 101 -10.09 6.31 -1.82
C GLN A 101 -9.02 5.66 -0.92
N THR A 102 -8.60 6.34 0.16
CA THR A 102 -7.64 5.75 1.10
C THR A 102 -8.27 4.64 1.93
N ILE A 103 -7.44 3.78 2.51
CA ILE A 103 -7.90 2.61 3.29
C ILE A 103 -8.77 3.04 4.47
N GLU A 104 -8.38 4.11 5.16
CA GLU A 104 -9.10 4.69 6.29
C GLU A 104 -10.49 5.20 5.87
N GLU A 105 -10.57 5.84 4.70
CA GLU A 105 -11.83 6.35 4.17
C GLU A 105 -12.74 5.21 3.66
N ILE A 106 -12.18 4.14 3.08
CA ILE A 106 -12.93 2.93 2.74
C ILE A 106 -13.53 2.30 3.99
N LEU A 107 -12.76 2.22 5.08
CA LEU A 107 -13.24 1.69 6.35
C LEU A 107 -14.41 2.53 6.89
N LYS A 108 -14.29 3.86 6.89
CA LYS A 108 -15.37 4.78 7.32
C LYS A 108 -16.63 4.58 6.48
N LEU A 109 -16.49 4.50 5.15
CA LEU A 109 -17.61 4.29 4.25
C LEU A 109 -18.35 2.98 4.56
N LYS A 110 -17.61 1.87 4.66
CA LYS A 110 -18.19 0.55 4.92
C LYS A 110 -18.82 0.46 6.31
N GLN A 111 -18.21 1.06 7.33
CA GLN A 111 -18.82 1.16 8.67
C GLN A 111 -20.10 1.98 8.68
N ARG A 112 -20.17 3.09 7.91
CA ARG A 112 -21.38 3.92 7.76
C ARG A 112 -22.51 3.18 7.06
N LEU A 113 -22.20 2.43 6.00
CA LEU A 113 -23.18 1.62 5.27
C LEU A 113 -23.66 0.41 6.07
N ASN A 114 -22.80 -0.17 6.88
CA ASN A 114 -23.06 -1.28 7.80
C ASN A 114 -23.83 -2.46 7.18
N ARG A 115 -23.54 -2.81 5.92
CA ARG A 115 -24.18 -3.91 5.21
C ARG A 115 -23.54 -5.23 5.65
N ASP A 116 -24.29 -6.34 5.61
CA ASP A 116 -23.76 -7.66 5.99
C ASP A 116 -22.53 -8.07 5.15
N ASN A 117 -22.55 -7.76 3.86
CA ASN A 117 -21.44 -8.02 2.95
C ASN A 117 -20.16 -7.20 3.29
N ASP A 118 -20.30 -6.08 4.01
CA ASP A 118 -19.16 -5.24 4.38
C ASP A 118 -18.43 -5.75 5.63
N LYS A 119 -19.03 -6.64 6.44
CA LYS A 119 -18.44 -7.13 7.70
C LYS A 119 -17.05 -7.77 7.51
N LYS A 120 -16.89 -8.59 6.45
CA LYS A 120 -15.59 -9.18 6.11
C LYS A 120 -14.58 -8.12 5.68
N ASP A 121 -14.99 -7.21 4.81
CA ASP A 121 -14.14 -6.13 4.32
C ASP A 121 -13.70 -5.20 5.47
N ILE A 122 -14.60 -4.87 6.40
CA ILE A 122 -14.29 -4.06 7.60
C ILE A 122 -13.22 -4.74 8.46
N LYS A 123 -13.30 -6.08 8.66
CA LYS A 123 -12.29 -6.80 9.41
C LYS A 123 -10.92 -6.71 8.73
N ILE A 124 -10.85 -6.99 7.45
CA ILE A 124 -9.61 -6.92 6.66
C ILE A 124 -9.03 -5.49 6.68
N LEU A 125 -9.85 -4.46 6.48
CA LEU A 125 -9.41 -3.06 6.51
C LEU A 125 -8.84 -2.66 7.87
N LYS A 126 -9.45 -3.10 8.97
CA LYS A 126 -8.93 -2.86 10.32
C LYS A 126 -7.57 -3.55 10.52
N GLU A 127 -7.41 -4.78 10.05
CA GLU A 127 -6.14 -5.51 10.12
C GLU A 127 -5.05 -4.79 9.32
N GLU A 128 -5.34 -4.30 8.11
CA GLU A 128 -4.38 -3.56 7.28
C GLU A 128 -3.99 -2.21 7.91
N ILE A 129 -4.94 -1.49 8.48
CA ILE A 129 -4.65 -0.23 9.21
C ILE A 129 -3.78 -0.52 10.45
N ASN A 130 -4.08 -1.61 11.17
CA ASN A 130 -3.28 -2.01 12.33
C ASN A 130 -1.84 -2.33 11.94
N LYS A 131 -1.63 -3.06 10.82
CA LYS A 131 -0.27 -3.34 10.30
C LYS A 131 0.51 -2.04 10.03
N LYS A 132 -0.12 -1.05 9.40
CA LYS A 132 0.50 0.26 9.15
C LYS A 132 0.85 1.03 10.43
N ASN A 133 0.10 0.81 11.50
CA ASN A 133 0.27 1.48 12.79
C ASN A 133 1.21 0.75 13.75
N ILE A 134 1.79 -0.39 13.37
CA ILE A 134 2.77 -1.09 14.19
C ILE A 134 3.95 -0.14 14.49
N ASN A 135 4.42 -0.20 15.75
CA ASN A 135 5.57 0.57 16.20
C ASN A 135 6.79 0.29 15.31
N SER A 136 7.47 1.35 14.90
CA SER A 136 8.62 1.24 13.99
C SER A 136 9.76 0.39 14.55
N LEU A 137 10.00 0.41 15.87
CA LEU A 137 11.03 -0.44 16.49
C LEU A 137 10.59 -1.93 16.49
N SER A 138 9.30 -2.20 16.65
CA SER A 138 8.78 -3.57 16.53
C SER A 138 8.91 -4.10 15.10
N LEU A 139 8.69 -3.24 14.09
CA LEU A 139 8.95 -3.58 12.70
C LEU A 139 10.45 -3.81 12.47
N ALA A 140 11.33 -2.96 13.01
CA ALA A 140 12.78 -3.13 12.90
C ALA A 140 13.24 -4.45 13.54
N TYR A 141 12.73 -4.77 14.72
CA TYR A 141 13.03 -6.04 15.40
C TYR A 141 12.68 -7.27 14.55
N LEU A 142 11.51 -7.27 13.89
CA LEU A 142 11.14 -8.33 12.96
C LEU A 142 12.02 -8.32 11.71
N GLY A 143 12.23 -7.13 11.14
CA GLY A 143 12.95 -6.96 9.89
C GLY A 143 14.42 -7.33 10.00
N ASP A 144 15.08 -7.10 11.11
CA ASP A 144 16.45 -7.55 11.37
C ASP A 144 16.57 -9.06 11.23
N ALA A 145 15.69 -9.83 11.86
CA ALA A 145 15.67 -11.29 11.76
C ALA A 145 15.44 -11.77 10.31
N VAL A 146 14.51 -11.14 9.58
CA VAL A 146 14.23 -11.48 8.18
C VAL A 146 15.42 -11.13 7.29
N TYR A 147 16.00 -9.95 7.46
CA TYR A 147 17.18 -9.49 6.73
C TYR A 147 18.36 -10.45 6.93
N GLU A 148 18.69 -10.79 8.18
CA GLU A 148 19.73 -11.75 8.50
C GLU A 148 19.49 -13.11 7.85
N LEU A 149 18.26 -13.61 7.87
CA LEU A 149 17.90 -14.89 7.25
C LEU A 149 18.19 -14.89 5.74
N TYR A 150 17.86 -13.80 5.02
CA TYR A 150 18.15 -13.67 3.59
C TYR A 150 19.65 -13.64 3.32
N ILE A 151 20.42 -12.86 4.10
CA ILE A 151 21.88 -12.81 3.95
C ILE A 151 22.51 -14.17 4.21
N ARG A 152 22.11 -14.87 5.27
CA ARG A 152 22.63 -16.22 5.57
C ARG A 152 22.32 -17.22 4.46
N ARG A 153 21.10 -17.19 3.92
CA ARG A 153 20.72 -18.04 2.77
C ARG A 153 21.56 -17.73 1.52
N HIS A 154 21.84 -16.46 1.26
CA HIS A 154 22.71 -16.06 0.14
C HIS A 154 24.12 -16.60 0.33
N LEU A 155 24.75 -16.40 1.49
CA LEU A 155 26.11 -16.80 1.78
C LEU A 155 26.31 -18.33 1.81
N LEU A 156 25.28 -19.10 2.16
CA LEU A 156 25.35 -20.57 2.10
C LEU A 156 25.65 -21.12 0.71
N LYS A 157 25.35 -20.37 -0.36
CA LYS A 157 25.67 -20.76 -1.74
C LYS A 157 27.19 -20.79 -2.00
N GLU A 158 28.00 -20.11 -1.19
CA GLU A 158 29.44 -19.99 -1.37
C GLU A 158 30.23 -21.18 -0.82
N ASN A 159 29.59 -22.13 -0.15
CA ASN A 159 30.22 -23.35 0.41
C ASN A 159 31.43 -23.06 1.33
N LEU A 160 31.36 -22.01 2.13
CA LEU A 160 32.39 -21.59 3.06
C LEU A 160 32.27 -22.27 4.43
N LYS A 161 33.36 -22.25 5.22
CA LYS A 161 33.33 -22.69 6.61
C LYS A 161 32.53 -21.71 7.48
N VAL A 162 31.95 -22.19 8.59
CA VAL A 162 31.07 -21.39 9.47
C VAL A 162 31.73 -20.08 9.93
N ASN A 163 33.02 -20.09 10.29
CA ASN A 163 33.74 -18.89 10.70
C ASN A 163 33.89 -17.85 9.59
N GLU A 164 34.00 -18.31 8.33
CA GLU A 164 34.09 -17.43 7.15
C GLU A 164 32.71 -16.85 6.82
N LEU A 165 31.66 -17.68 6.92
CA LEU A 165 30.28 -17.23 6.78
C LEU A 165 29.92 -16.13 7.79
N GLN A 166 30.32 -16.30 9.06
CA GLN A 166 30.10 -15.29 10.09
C GLN A 166 30.83 -13.97 9.77
N LYS A 167 32.10 -14.03 9.35
CA LYS A 167 32.86 -12.82 8.97
C LYS A 167 32.21 -12.11 7.78
N LYS A 168 31.85 -12.85 6.73
CA LYS A 168 31.17 -12.27 5.57
C LYS A 168 29.80 -11.70 5.90
N SER A 169 29.04 -12.35 6.76
CA SER A 169 27.71 -11.84 7.10
C SER A 169 27.76 -10.44 7.73
N VAL A 170 28.81 -10.12 8.52
CA VAL A 170 29.00 -8.79 9.12
C VAL A 170 29.14 -7.69 8.06
N GLU A 171 29.65 -7.99 6.86
CA GLU A 171 29.76 -7.04 5.75
C GLU A 171 28.39 -6.58 5.23
N TYR A 172 27.33 -7.34 5.52
CA TYR A 172 25.97 -7.06 5.14
C TYR A 172 25.09 -6.62 6.31
N VAL A 173 25.21 -7.29 7.49
CA VAL A 173 24.25 -7.10 8.59
C VAL A 173 24.68 -6.01 9.58
N SER A 174 25.92 -5.51 9.52
CA SER A 174 26.33 -4.42 10.43
C SER A 174 25.53 -3.15 10.16
N ALA A 175 25.24 -2.35 11.21
CA ALA A 175 24.52 -1.08 11.10
C ALA A 175 25.14 -0.16 10.02
N LYS A 176 26.48 -0.16 9.89
CA LYS A 176 27.20 0.59 8.87
C LYS A 176 26.89 0.10 7.46
N ALA A 177 26.80 -1.22 7.25
CA ALA A 177 26.46 -1.80 5.97
C ALA A 177 25.00 -1.52 5.60
N GLN A 178 24.07 -1.78 6.53
CA GLN A 178 22.64 -1.51 6.34
C GLN A 178 22.39 -0.02 6.03
N SER A 179 23.05 0.90 6.76
CA SER A 179 22.97 2.33 6.49
C SER A 179 23.40 2.69 5.07
N ARG A 180 24.52 2.12 4.60
CA ARG A 180 25.04 2.33 3.24
C ARG A 180 24.09 1.80 2.17
N TYR A 181 23.45 0.64 2.39
CA TYR A 181 22.48 0.08 1.46
C TYR A 181 21.21 0.91 1.41
N LEU A 182 20.75 1.41 2.55
CA LEU A 182 19.59 2.31 2.56
C LEU A 182 19.87 3.59 1.77
N ASP A 183 21.07 4.19 1.93
CA ASP A 183 21.43 5.40 1.18
C ASP A 183 21.40 5.13 -0.33
N LYS A 184 21.99 4.04 -0.80
CA LYS A 184 21.94 3.64 -2.21
C LYS A 184 20.51 3.45 -2.73
N LEU A 185 19.66 2.75 -1.98
CA LEU A 185 18.25 2.55 -2.34
C LEU A 185 17.49 3.88 -2.50
N LEU A 186 17.80 4.86 -1.65
CA LEU A 186 17.18 6.19 -1.70
C LEU A 186 17.74 7.03 -2.86
N GLU A 187 19.06 7.07 -3.05
CA GLU A 187 19.75 7.83 -4.11
C GLU A 187 19.33 7.35 -5.50
N GLU A 188 19.18 6.04 -5.68
CA GLU A 188 18.78 5.43 -6.95
C GLU A 188 17.25 5.38 -7.15
N ASN A 189 16.47 6.01 -6.27
CA ASN A 189 15.00 6.02 -6.32
C ASN A 189 14.37 4.62 -6.43
N LYS A 190 14.96 3.64 -5.73
CA LYS A 190 14.50 2.26 -5.71
C LYS A 190 13.31 2.02 -4.78
N LEU A 191 12.99 2.96 -3.88
CA LEU A 191 11.90 2.84 -2.91
C LEU A 191 10.67 3.62 -3.36
N THR A 192 9.50 3.06 -3.10
CA THR A 192 8.22 3.74 -3.29
C THR A 192 8.01 4.83 -2.23
N GLU A 193 7.07 5.76 -2.46
CA GLU A 193 6.72 6.80 -1.48
C GLU A 193 6.28 6.19 -0.13
N GLU A 194 5.49 5.11 -0.15
CA GLU A 194 5.05 4.42 1.06
C GLU A 194 6.23 3.80 1.83
N GLU A 195 7.18 3.18 1.14
CA GLU A 195 8.39 2.61 1.73
C GLU A 195 9.29 3.70 2.34
N ILE A 196 9.41 4.85 1.67
CA ILE A 196 10.13 6.01 2.19
C ILE A 196 9.47 6.55 3.47
N GLU A 197 8.14 6.56 3.55
CA GLU A 197 7.42 6.98 4.76
C GLU A 197 7.69 6.04 5.94
N ILE A 198 7.73 4.72 5.73
CA ILE A 198 8.09 3.74 6.76
C ILE A 198 9.51 3.99 7.27
N VAL A 199 10.47 4.15 6.36
CA VAL A 199 11.87 4.47 6.69
C VAL A 199 11.98 5.76 7.50
N LYS A 200 11.32 6.84 7.07
CA LYS A 200 11.33 8.13 7.76
C LYS A 200 10.76 8.02 9.18
N ARG A 201 9.64 7.30 9.34
CA ARG A 201 9.01 7.09 10.64
C ARG A 201 9.92 6.35 11.60
N ALA A 202 10.64 5.31 11.14
CA ALA A 202 11.59 4.55 11.94
C ALA A 202 12.82 5.40 12.34
N ARG A 203 13.40 6.13 11.39
CA ARG A 203 14.54 7.03 11.65
C ARG A 203 14.24 8.13 12.67
N ASN A 204 13.00 8.60 12.71
CA ASN A 204 12.57 9.69 13.60
C ASN A 204 12.16 9.19 15.00
N HIS A 205 12.15 7.88 15.24
CA HIS A 205 11.80 7.33 16.54
C HIS A 205 12.86 7.72 17.60
N LYS A 206 12.37 8.09 18.80
CA LYS A 206 13.26 8.35 19.95
C LYS A 206 13.79 7.01 20.47
N SER A 207 15.06 6.71 20.25
CA SER A 207 15.73 5.51 20.77
C SER A 207 16.81 5.88 21.78
N HIS A 208 17.00 5.04 22.78
CA HIS A 208 18.17 5.09 23.65
C HIS A 208 19.39 4.59 22.87
N LEU A 209 20.44 5.42 22.82
CA LEU A 209 21.61 5.20 21.97
C LEU A 209 22.53 4.11 22.53
N SER A 210 23.08 3.28 21.63
CA SER A 210 24.30 2.52 21.90
C SER A 210 25.51 3.44 21.86
N LYS A 211 26.46 3.25 22.79
CA LYS A 211 27.67 4.08 22.92
C LYS A 211 28.69 3.90 21.78
N THR A 212 28.47 2.95 20.87
CA THR A 212 29.47 2.47 19.90
C THR A 212 29.17 2.80 18.45
N THR A 213 27.96 3.24 18.12
CA THR A 213 27.57 3.55 16.74
C THR A 213 27.10 4.99 16.64
N ASP A 214 27.53 5.70 15.59
CA ASP A 214 27.03 7.02 15.25
C ASP A 214 25.50 7.00 15.11
N ILE A 215 24.85 8.01 15.69
CA ILE A 215 23.38 8.15 15.75
C ILE A 215 22.73 8.05 14.37
N ILE A 216 23.34 8.65 13.37
CA ILE A 216 22.80 8.71 12.00
C ILE A 216 22.84 7.31 11.39
N THR A 217 23.96 6.62 11.52
CA THR A 217 24.14 5.24 11.04
C THR A 217 23.14 4.28 11.69
N TYR A 218 22.98 4.36 13.02
CA TYR A 218 22.00 3.55 13.75
C TYR A 218 20.57 3.81 13.29
N LYS A 219 20.17 5.08 13.15
CA LYS A 219 18.83 5.43 12.68
C LYS A 219 18.55 4.97 11.26
N LYS A 220 19.56 4.97 10.39
CA LYS A 220 19.42 4.48 9.01
C LYS A 220 19.29 2.97 8.97
N SER A 221 20.09 2.21 9.74
CA SER A 221 19.96 0.76 9.84
C SER A 221 18.56 0.37 10.34
N THR A 222 18.11 0.99 11.44
CA THR A 222 16.75 0.81 11.96
C THR A 222 15.66 1.13 10.90
N GLY A 223 15.92 2.12 10.04
CA GLY A 223 15.03 2.45 8.91
C GLY A 223 14.92 1.33 7.89
N LEU A 224 16.04 0.72 7.49
CA LEU A 224 16.05 -0.42 6.56
C LEU A 224 15.40 -1.66 7.19
N GLU A 225 15.75 -1.98 8.43
CA GLU A 225 15.12 -3.08 9.18
C GLU A 225 13.61 -2.89 9.28
N ALA A 226 13.13 -1.69 9.64
CA ALA A 226 11.69 -1.42 9.72
C ALA A 226 10.98 -1.56 8.38
N LEU A 227 11.63 -1.21 7.27
CA LEU A 227 11.11 -1.44 5.93
C LEU A 227 10.95 -2.94 5.64
N ILE A 228 11.98 -3.74 5.89
CA ILE A 228 11.91 -5.20 5.69
C ILE A 228 10.84 -5.83 6.58
N GLY A 229 10.74 -5.42 7.85
CA GLY A 229 9.69 -5.90 8.76
C GLY A 229 8.28 -5.50 8.34
N TYR A 230 8.10 -4.31 7.77
CA TYR A 230 6.82 -3.87 7.21
C TYR A 230 6.43 -4.73 5.99
N LEU A 231 7.36 -4.97 5.09
CA LEU A 231 7.13 -5.82 3.92
C LEU A 231 6.79 -7.27 4.32
N GLU A 232 7.45 -7.80 5.35
CA GLU A 232 7.17 -9.14 5.90
C GLU A 232 5.75 -9.23 6.44
N ILE A 233 5.35 -8.31 7.34
CA ILE A 233 4.03 -8.37 7.98
C ILE A 233 2.88 -8.08 6.99
N THR A 234 3.19 -7.43 5.89
CA THR A 234 2.24 -7.20 4.79
C THR A 234 2.28 -8.28 3.71
N ASN A 235 3.03 -9.37 3.92
CA ASN A 235 3.21 -10.50 3.00
C ASN A 235 3.73 -10.08 1.60
N ASN A 236 4.61 -9.09 1.55
CA ASN A 236 5.23 -8.57 0.32
C ASN A 236 6.57 -9.28 0.04
N GLU A 237 6.58 -10.60 0.05
CA GLU A 237 7.78 -11.43 -0.09
C GLU A 237 8.57 -11.14 -1.37
N ASP A 238 7.89 -10.93 -2.50
CA ASP A 238 8.54 -10.63 -3.77
C ASP A 238 9.30 -9.28 -3.72
N ARG A 239 8.74 -8.31 -3.02
CA ARG A 239 9.41 -7.02 -2.82
C ARG A 239 10.62 -7.13 -1.88
N ILE A 240 10.53 -7.96 -0.84
CA ILE A 240 11.68 -8.28 0.01
C ILE A 240 12.79 -8.89 -0.85
N LYS A 241 12.47 -9.90 -1.68
CA LYS A 241 13.44 -10.54 -2.59
C LYS A 241 14.08 -9.53 -3.53
N GLU A 242 13.33 -8.61 -4.10
CA GLU A 242 13.85 -7.56 -4.99
C GLU A 242 14.88 -6.67 -4.27
N ILE A 243 14.53 -6.17 -3.08
CA ILE A 243 15.44 -5.35 -2.27
C ILE A 243 16.69 -6.15 -1.85
N MET A 244 16.52 -7.40 -1.41
CA MET A 244 17.61 -8.24 -0.97
C MET A 244 18.56 -8.60 -2.12
N LYS A 245 18.05 -8.91 -3.32
CA LYS A 245 18.87 -9.11 -4.51
C LYS A 245 19.72 -7.90 -4.85
N TYR A 246 19.12 -6.71 -4.79
CA TYR A 246 19.87 -5.46 -4.98
C TYR A 246 21.00 -5.31 -3.95
N ILE A 247 20.75 -5.64 -2.68
CA ILE A 247 21.76 -5.56 -1.60
C ILE A 247 22.91 -6.53 -1.79
N VAL A 248 22.66 -7.75 -2.25
CA VAL A 248 23.67 -8.77 -2.46
C VAL A 248 24.31 -8.72 -3.86
N GLY A 249 23.83 -7.85 -4.77
CA GLY A 249 24.38 -7.66 -6.10
C GLY A 249 23.95 -8.71 -7.13
N GLU A 250 22.73 -9.27 -6.98
CA GLU A 250 22.11 -10.23 -7.92
C GLU A 250 21.08 -9.58 -8.87
#